data_4a61412006ddeea93c257d2b73664a58
#
_entry.id   4a61412006ddeea93c257d2b73664a58
#
_cell.length_a   1.000
_cell.length_b   1.000
_cell.length_c   1.000
_cell.angle_alpha   90.00
_cell.angle_beta   90.00
_cell.angle_gamma   90.00
#
_symmetry.space_group_name_H-M   'P 1'
#
loop_
_entity.id
_entity.type
_entity.pdbx_description
1 polymer ?
#
loop_
_entity_poly.entity_id
_entity_poly.type
_entity_poly.pdbx_seq_one_letter_code
_entity_poly.pdbx_strand_id
1 'polypeptide(L)'
;MDNRVVITGLGVCAPNGTTINEFSDAIKQGISGIRHQPDLETLNFSCQIAGKPLLSEERISRYFSPLELRNLNSTGIIYGVIAGLDAWEDAGLNIENNNEPDWDSGTIFGTGTSGIDKFRWAINKIDALEIKKLGSSVVIQTMASGVSAFISGKLGLGNQISTNSSACATGAESILLAYERIKTGQATRMLAGSASDSGPYIWGGFDAMKVCTFKHNRDPEKGSRPMSATASGFVPGSGAGALVLESLESALARKAKIYAEVCGGHLNSGGQRGLGSMTAPNPVAVQRCIQAALRNAEIEAHEIDLINGHLTATSKDALEIENWKIALQLPDDDFPYINSLKGMIGHCIAASGSIECVASILELSEGFIFPNINCEDLNPDITALIDAKCIPQTVIHQPINILAKASFGFGDINACIIFKKYLHE
;
A
#
# COMPACT_ATOMS: atom_id res chain seq x y z
N MET A 1 -15.33 13.66 22.91
CA MET A 1 -15.73 12.33 22.40
C MET A 1 -14.86 12.09 21.17
N ASP A 2 -14.31 10.89 20.99
CA ASP A 2 -13.54 10.54 19.82
C ASP A 2 -14.49 10.41 18.61
N ASN A 3 -14.08 10.93 17.45
CA ASN A 3 -14.85 10.80 16.22
C ASN A 3 -14.74 9.38 15.66
N ARG A 4 -15.84 8.80 15.19
CA ARG A 4 -15.78 7.64 14.30
C ARG A 4 -15.21 8.08 12.95
N VAL A 5 -14.37 7.23 12.37
CA VAL A 5 -13.65 7.55 11.12
C VAL A 5 -14.03 6.56 10.02
N VAL A 6 -14.52 7.08 8.92
CA VAL A 6 -14.99 6.28 7.77
C VAL A 6 -14.17 6.58 6.51
N ILE A 7 -14.21 5.67 5.57
CA ILE A 7 -13.57 5.79 4.26
C ILE A 7 -14.63 6.14 3.24
N THR A 8 -14.48 7.29 2.60
CA THR A 8 -15.45 7.83 1.64
C THR A 8 -14.95 7.84 0.21
N GLY A 9 -13.64 7.68 -0.03
CA GLY A 9 -13.07 7.64 -1.37
C GLY A 9 -11.84 6.77 -1.48
N LEU A 10 -11.68 6.15 -2.64
CA LEU A 10 -10.59 5.25 -3.00
C LEU A 10 -9.93 5.67 -4.30
N GLY A 11 -8.60 5.56 -4.36
CA GLY A 11 -7.84 5.78 -5.57
C GLY A 11 -6.64 4.85 -5.65
N VAL A 12 -6.31 4.39 -6.85
CA VAL A 12 -5.24 3.44 -7.05
C VAL A 12 -4.51 3.64 -8.37
N CYS A 13 -3.22 3.42 -8.33
CA CYS A 13 -2.37 3.30 -9.49
C CYS A 13 -1.46 2.08 -9.26
N ALA A 14 -1.96 0.90 -9.62
CA ALA A 14 -1.32 -0.40 -9.37
C ALA A 14 -0.89 -1.08 -10.67
N PRO A 15 0.02 -2.07 -10.59
CA PRO A 15 0.51 -2.81 -11.76
C PRO A 15 -0.58 -3.50 -12.59
N ASN A 16 -1.68 -3.91 -11.96
CA ASN A 16 -2.80 -4.63 -12.60
C ASN A 16 -4.08 -3.79 -12.75
N GLY A 17 -4.04 -2.49 -12.45
CA GLY A 17 -5.15 -1.57 -12.67
C GLY A 17 -4.81 -0.15 -12.22
N THR A 18 -5.15 0.84 -13.03
CA THR A 18 -4.85 2.26 -12.77
C THR A 18 -6.09 3.08 -12.42
N THR A 19 -7.24 2.43 -12.39
CA THR A 19 -8.53 2.92 -11.88
C THR A 19 -9.09 1.91 -10.90
N ILE A 20 -10.02 2.34 -10.03
CA ILE A 20 -10.65 1.45 -9.04
C ILE A 20 -11.38 0.29 -9.73
N ASN A 21 -12.08 0.55 -10.84
CA ASN A 21 -12.81 -0.51 -11.57
C ASN A 21 -11.86 -1.54 -12.18
N GLU A 22 -10.82 -1.09 -12.92
CA GLU A 22 -9.80 -1.99 -13.47
C GLU A 22 -9.15 -2.82 -12.38
N PHE A 23 -8.81 -2.20 -11.25
CA PHE A 23 -8.15 -2.85 -10.14
C PHE A 23 -9.07 -3.86 -9.43
N SER A 24 -10.34 -3.50 -9.16
CA SER A 24 -11.33 -4.40 -8.56
C SER A 24 -11.56 -5.64 -9.45
N ASP A 25 -11.72 -5.44 -10.76
CA ASP A 25 -11.90 -6.54 -11.70
C ASP A 25 -10.66 -7.44 -11.76
N ALA A 26 -9.46 -6.84 -11.79
CA ALA A 26 -8.21 -7.58 -11.86
C ALA A 26 -7.96 -8.43 -10.59
N ILE A 27 -8.22 -7.89 -9.40
CA ILE A 27 -8.01 -8.66 -8.17
C ILE A 27 -9.03 -9.80 -8.01
N LYS A 28 -10.29 -9.62 -8.40
CA LYS A 28 -11.30 -10.68 -8.41
C LYS A 28 -10.94 -11.82 -9.35
N GLN A 29 -10.35 -11.50 -10.49
CA GLN A 29 -9.98 -12.48 -11.51
C GLN A 29 -8.57 -13.07 -11.29
N GLY A 30 -7.82 -12.61 -10.29
CA GLY A 30 -6.45 -13.07 -10.04
C GLY A 30 -5.47 -12.64 -11.14
N ILE A 31 -5.71 -11.51 -11.80
CA ILE A 31 -4.86 -11.03 -12.91
C ILE A 31 -3.57 -10.44 -12.38
N SER A 32 -2.44 -10.97 -12.84
CA SER A 32 -1.11 -10.45 -12.52
C SER A 32 -0.76 -9.22 -13.34
N GLY A 33 -0.22 -8.19 -12.66
CA GLY A 33 0.38 -7.01 -13.28
C GLY A 33 1.90 -7.08 -13.40
N ILE A 34 2.49 -8.22 -13.07
CA ILE A 34 3.94 -8.44 -13.15
C ILE A 34 4.34 -8.74 -14.58
N ARG A 35 5.37 -8.05 -15.07
CA ARG A 35 5.83 -8.14 -16.44
C ARG A 35 7.35 -8.13 -16.52
N HIS A 36 7.90 -8.69 -17.62
CA HIS A 36 9.31 -8.54 -17.94
C HIS A 36 9.67 -7.06 -18.17
N GLN A 37 10.83 -6.65 -17.66
CA GLN A 37 11.36 -5.29 -17.74
C GLN A 37 12.67 -5.30 -18.53
N PRO A 38 12.68 -4.87 -19.79
CA PRO A 38 13.88 -4.94 -20.65
C PRO A 38 15.06 -4.10 -20.15
N ASP A 39 14.78 -3.03 -19.38
CA ASP A 39 15.81 -2.19 -18.77
C ASP A 39 16.57 -2.95 -17.65
N LEU A 40 15.89 -3.78 -16.87
CA LEU A 40 16.52 -4.62 -15.85
C LEU A 40 17.41 -5.69 -16.50
N GLU A 41 16.95 -6.31 -17.59
CA GLU A 41 17.76 -7.26 -18.36
C GLU A 41 19.03 -6.59 -18.93
N THR A 42 18.88 -5.42 -19.55
CA THR A 42 20.00 -4.64 -20.11
C THR A 42 21.03 -4.26 -19.06
N LEU A 43 20.59 -4.01 -17.82
CA LEU A 43 21.43 -3.66 -16.67
C LEU A 43 21.95 -4.88 -15.90
N ASN A 44 21.73 -6.10 -16.39
CA ASN A 44 22.17 -7.36 -15.78
C ASN A 44 21.63 -7.61 -14.38
N PHE A 45 20.38 -7.22 -14.12
CA PHE A 45 19.69 -7.61 -12.87
C PHE A 45 19.44 -9.12 -12.86
N SER A 46 19.51 -9.71 -11.66
CA SER A 46 19.11 -11.11 -11.46
C SER A 46 17.59 -11.26 -11.64
N CYS A 47 16.82 -10.36 -11.04
CA CYS A 47 15.38 -10.25 -11.22
C CYS A 47 15.06 -9.28 -12.37
N GLN A 48 14.53 -9.81 -13.47
CA GLN A 48 14.22 -9.03 -14.68
C GLN A 48 12.72 -8.76 -14.85
N ILE A 49 11.94 -9.01 -13.80
CA ILE A 49 10.49 -8.83 -13.78
C ILE A 49 10.10 -7.85 -12.67
N ALA A 50 9.04 -7.08 -12.90
CA ALA A 50 8.51 -6.16 -11.90
C ALA A 50 7.02 -5.86 -12.12
N GLY A 51 6.36 -5.45 -11.04
CA GLY A 51 5.03 -4.84 -11.08
C GLY A 51 5.14 -3.32 -11.31
N LYS A 52 4.73 -2.84 -12.49
CA LYS A 52 4.76 -1.41 -12.83
C LYS A 52 3.42 -0.98 -13.41
N PRO A 53 2.78 0.10 -12.91
CA PRO A 53 1.55 0.64 -13.49
C PRO A 53 1.74 1.04 -14.95
N LEU A 54 0.78 0.70 -15.79
CA LEU A 54 0.74 1.10 -17.20
C LEU A 54 -0.22 2.26 -17.37
N LEU A 55 0.31 3.48 -17.36
CA LEU A 55 -0.47 4.70 -17.55
C LEU A 55 -0.53 5.10 -19.01
N SER A 56 -1.73 5.37 -19.52
CA SER A 56 -1.92 6.03 -20.82
C SER A 56 -1.60 7.53 -20.72
N GLU A 57 -1.28 8.15 -21.87
CA GLU A 57 -1.11 9.60 -21.93
C GLU A 57 -2.40 10.34 -21.52
N GLU A 58 -3.56 9.82 -21.89
CA GLU A 58 -4.86 10.35 -21.50
C GLU A 58 -5.02 10.35 -19.98
N ARG A 59 -4.66 9.25 -19.33
CA ARG A 59 -4.74 9.10 -17.87
C ARG A 59 -3.84 10.11 -17.13
N ILE A 60 -2.65 10.35 -17.66
CA ILE A 60 -1.70 11.33 -17.08
C ILE A 60 -2.19 12.76 -17.35
N SER A 61 -2.62 13.06 -18.58
CA SER A 61 -3.02 14.40 -18.98
C SER A 61 -4.30 14.92 -18.30
N ARG A 62 -5.08 14.01 -17.70
CA ARG A 62 -6.23 14.39 -16.86
C ARG A 62 -5.82 15.25 -15.66
N TYR A 63 -4.66 14.98 -15.07
CA TYR A 63 -4.22 15.62 -13.84
C TYR A 63 -2.96 16.48 -13.97
N PHE A 64 -2.28 16.39 -15.10
CA PHE A 64 -1.05 17.12 -15.36
C PHE A 64 -1.12 17.85 -16.69
N SER A 65 -0.83 19.15 -16.67
CA SER A 65 -0.64 19.92 -17.91
C SER A 65 0.67 19.53 -18.61
N PRO A 66 0.79 19.75 -19.93
CA PRO A 66 2.04 19.53 -20.65
C PRO A 66 3.23 20.31 -20.07
N LEU A 67 2.99 21.47 -19.45
CA LEU A 67 4.02 22.27 -18.80
C LEU A 67 4.56 21.60 -17.54
N GLU A 68 3.68 21.04 -16.70
CA GLU A 68 4.08 20.29 -15.51
C GLU A 68 4.87 19.02 -15.89
N LEU A 69 4.43 18.30 -16.92
CA LEU A 69 5.08 17.06 -17.37
C LEU A 69 6.44 17.27 -18.00
N ARG A 70 6.71 18.45 -18.57
CA ARG A 70 7.95 18.72 -19.32
C ARG A 70 9.24 18.38 -18.57
N ASN A 71 9.24 18.48 -17.24
CA ASN A 71 10.40 18.23 -16.40
C ASN A 71 10.09 17.27 -15.23
N LEU A 72 8.92 16.64 -15.22
CA LEU A 72 8.52 15.69 -14.20
C LEU A 72 9.01 14.28 -14.54
N ASN A 73 9.97 13.78 -13.75
CA ASN A 73 10.60 12.46 -13.95
C ASN A 73 10.31 11.48 -12.80
N SER A 74 9.73 11.95 -11.68
CA SER A 74 9.37 11.09 -10.56
C SER A 74 8.06 10.36 -10.88
N THR A 75 8.15 9.07 -11.12
CA THR A 75 6.98 8.22 -11.36
C THR A 75 6.10 8.12 -10.10
N GLY A 76 6.71 8.11 -8.92
CA GLY A 76 5.98 8.07 -7.65
C GLY A 76 5.10 9.31 -7.42
N ILE A 77 5.56 10.51 -7.85
CA ILE A 77 4.73 11.73 -7.82
C ILE A 77 3.54 11.56 -8.77
N ILE A 78 3.78 11.06 -9.99
CA ILE A 78 2.70 10.85 -10.99
C ILE A 78 1.67 9.86 -10.43
N TYR A 79 2.11 8.71 -9.93
CA TYR A 79 1.22 7.69 -9.38
C TYR A 79 0.44 8.20 -8.17
N GLY A 80 1.15 8.87 -7.24
CA GLY A 80 0.53 9.40 -6.01
C GLY A 80 -0.50 10.48 -6.27
N VAL A 81 -0.20 11.41 -7.20
CA VAL A 81 -1.16 12.46 -7.60
C VAL A 81 -2.39 11.85 -8.26
N ILE A 82 -2.20 10.92 -9.20
CA ILE A 82 -3.33 10.25 -9.86
C ILE A 82 -4.20 9.52 -8.83
N ALA A 83 -3.61 8.68 -7.99
CA ALA A 83 -4.36 7.95 -6.97
C ALA A 83 -5.04 8.88 -5.96
N GLY A 84 -4.33 9.94 -5.53
CA GLY A 84 -4.87 10.91 -4.55
C GLY A 84 -6.06 11.71 -5.09
N LEU A 85 -5.96 12.20 -6.33
CA LEU A 85 -7.05 12.97 -6.94
C LEU A 85 -8.24 12.08 -7.31
N ASP A 86 -7.99 10.84 -7.76
CA ASP A 86 -9.08 9.88 -7.96
C ASP A 86 -9.83 9.57 -6.65
N ALA A 87 -9.10 9.37 -5.55
CA ALA A 87 -9.72 9.15 -4.25
C ALA A 87 -10.59 10.32 -3.81
N TRP A 88 -10.12 11.55 -4.07
CA TRP A 88 -10.85 12.77 -3.76
C TRP A 88 -12.13 12.89 -4.58
N GLU A 89 -12.05 12.64 -5.89
CA GLU A 89 -13.21 12.63 -6.79
C GLU A 89 -14.19 11.49 -6.43
N ASP A 90 -13.69 10.29 -6.13
CA ASP A 90 -14.51 9.14 -5.72
C ASP A 90 -15.25 9.41 -4.41
N ALA A 91 -14.66 10.19 -3.51
CA ALA A 91 -15.34 10.68 -2.31
C ALA A 91 -16.48 11.69 -2.61
N GLY A 92 -16.69 12.07 -3.86
CA GLY A 92 -17.65 13.11 -4.25
C GLY A 92 -17.24 14.52 -3.81
N LEU A 93 -15.94 14.74 -3.63
CA LEU A 93 -15.36 16.03 -3.27
C LEU A 93 -14.86 16.74 -4.53
N ASN A 94 -15.24 18.02 -4.66
CA ASN A 94 -14.82 18.82 -5.81
C ASN A 94 -13.41 19.37 -5.60
N ILE A 95 -12.68 19.51 -6.70
CA ILE A 95 -11.45 20.29 -6.73
C ILE A 95 -11.88 21.75 -6.93
N GLU A 96 -11.99 22.48 -5.83
CA GLU A 96 -12.42 23.87 -5.88
C GLU A 96 -11.23 24.77 -6.20
N ASN A 97 -11.36 25.60 -7.26
CA ASN A 97 -10.43 26.66 -7.58
C ASN A 97 -10.71 27.91 -6.71
N ASN A 98 -10.77 27.71 -5.40
CA ASN A 98 -10.96 28.79 -4.45
C ASN A 98 -9.61 29.42 -4.09
N ASN A 99 -9.62 30.72 -3.78
CA ASN A 99 -8.44 31.40 -3.21
C ASN A 99 -8.19 31.03 -1.74
N GLU A 100 -9.18 30.43 -1.08
CA GLU A 100 -9.10 29.97 0.30
C GLU A 100 -8.79 28.47 0.37
N PRO A 101 -7.79 28.04 1.16
CA PRO A 101 -7.54 26.64 1.41
C PRO A 101 -8.69 25.96 2.19
N ASP A 102 -8.88 24.65 1.97
CA ASP A 102 -9.73 23.83 2.83
C ASP A 102 -8.99 23.53 4.15
N TRP A 103 -9.25 24.37 5.17
CA TRP A 103 -8.60 24.28 6.48
C TRP A 103 -8.96 23.03 7.28
N ASP A 104 -10.03 22.34 6.92
CA ASP A 104 -10.52 21.14 7.58
C ASP A 104 -10.00 19.83 6.97
N SER A 105 -9.33 19.93 5.81
CA SER A 105 -8.80 18.81 5.07
C SER A 105 -7.28 18.88 4.91
N GLY A 106 -6.61 17.73 5.10
CA GLY A 106 -5.16 17.58 4.96
C GLY A 106 -4.76 16.33 4.19
N THR A 107 -3.44 16.09 4.12
CA THR A 107 -2.92 14.84 3.54
C THR A 107 -1.71 14.32 4.31
N ILE A 108 -1.68 13.00 4.47
CA ILE A 108 -0.50 12.25 4.90
C ILE A 108 -0.21 11.23 3.80
N PHE A 109 0.82 11.52 3.00
CA PHE A 109 1.14 10.70 1.83
C PHE A 109 2.60 10.28 1.85
N GLY A 110 2.83 9.00 2.20
CA GLY A 110 4.16 8.48 2.46
C GLY A 110 4.92 8.05 1.20
N THR A 111 6.25 7.97 1.35
CA THR A 111 7.12 7.38 0.33
C THR A 111 8.40 6.85 0.96
N GLY A 112 9.02 5.83 0.35
CA GLY A 112 10.34 5.36 0.77
C GLY A 112 11.46 6.23 0.20
N THR A 113 11.30 6.65 -1.06
CA THR A 113 12.23 7.52 -1.78
C THR A 113 11.42 8.33 -2.81
N SER A 114 11.91 9.50 -3.21
CA SER A 114 11.23 10.33 -4.20
C SER A 114 12.19 10.84 -5.26
N GLY A 115 11.80 10.71 -6.54
CA GLY A 115 12.48 11.31 -7.66
C GLY A 115 13.90 10.81 -7.92
N ILE A 116 14.18 9.53 -7.69
CA ILE A 116 15.53 8.96 -7.83
C ILE A 116 16.09 9.16 -9.24
N ASP A 117 15.27 8.99 -10.29
CA ASP A 117 15.71 9.25 -11.67
C ASP A 117 16.07 10.72 -11.88
N LYS A 118 15.30 11.64 -11.28
CA LYS A 118 15.61 13.07 -11.31
C LYS A 118 16.88 13.38 -10.52
N PHE A 119 17.07 12.72 -9.39
CA PHE A 119 18.28 12.87 -8.58
C PHE A 119 19.53 12.39 -9.31
N ARG A 120 19.46 11.21 -9.95
CA ARG A 120 20.54 10.69 -10.82
C ARG A 120 20.88 11.67 -11.94
N TRP A 121 19.87 12.19 -12.65
CA TRP A 121 20.08 13.19 -13.68
C TRP A 121 20.77 14.44 -13.12
N ALA A 122 20.36 14.92 -11.95
CA ALA A 122 20.96 16.09 -11.29
C ALA A 122 22.42 15.84 -10.90
N ILE A 123 22.76 14.66 -10.37
CA ILE A 123 24.15 14.28 -10.05
C ILE A 123 25.02 14.35 -11.30
N ASN A 124 24.57 13.76 -12.42
CA ASN A 124 25.32 13.79 -13.68
C ASN A 124 25.55 15.23 -14.18
N LYS A 125 24.59 16.15 -13.96
CA LYS A 125 24.75 17.56 -14.31
C LYS A 125 25.74 18.30 -13.41
N ILE A 126 25.74 17.99 -12.12
CA ILE A 126 26.68 18.56 -11.15
C ILE A 126 28.10 18.09 -11.46
N ASP A 127 28.31 16.81 -11.69
CA ASP A 127 29.60 16.21 -12.01
C ASP A 127 30.18 16.77 -13.33
N ALA A 128 29.30 17.10 -14.28
CA ALA A 128 29.65 17.77 -15.53
C ALA A 128 29.86 19.30 -15.39
N LEU A 129 29.83 19.84 -14.17
CA LEU A 129 29.95 21.30 -13.88
C LEU A 129 28.83 22.14 -14.54
N GLU A 130 27.65 21.55 -14.75
CA GLU A 130 26.51 22.16 -15.42
C GLU A 130 25.39 22.58 -14.45
N ILE A 131 25.72 22.99 -13.22
CA ILE A 131 24.74 23.28 -12.15
C ILE A 131 23.63 24.26 -12.57
N LYS A 132 23.94 25.22 -13.45
CA LYS A 132 22.93 26.19 -13.95
C LYS A 132 21.86 25.53 -14.83
N LYS A 133 22.07 24.29 -15.30
CA LYS A 133 21.09 23.53 -16.11
C LYS A 133 20.12 22.72 -15.27
N LEU A 134 20.26 22.67 -13.94
CA LEU A 134 19.39 21.88 -13.06
C LEU A 134 17.94 22.34 -13.09
N GLY A 135 17.71 23.65 -13.16
CA GLY A 135 16.37 24.22 -13.10
C GLY A 135 15.73 24.10 -11.70
N SER A 136 14.54 24.66 -11.55
CA SER A 136 13.82 24.72 -10.26
C SER A 136 13.10 23.43 -9.88
N SER A 137 12.91 22.50 -10.82
CA SER A 137 12.10 21.29 -10.60
C SER A 137 12.83 20.15 -9.88
N VAL A 138 14.14 20.26 -9.66
CA VAL A 138 14.92 19.18 -9.02
C VAL A 138 14.50 19.03 -7.57
N VAL A 139 14.54 20.10 -6.80
CA VAL A 139 14.25 20.05 -5.35
C VAL A 139 12.85 19.51 -5.07
N ILE A 140 11.85 20.03 -5.77
CA ILE A 140 10.44 19.64 -5.55
C ILE A 140 10.14 18.17 -5.89
N GLN A 141 10.96 17.55 -6.74
CA GLN A 141 10.80 16.13 -7.08
C GLN A 141 11.64 15.21 -6.20
N THR A 142 12.76 15.69 -5.66
CA THR A 142 13.67 14.87 -4.85
C THR A 142 13.47 15.01 -3.34
N MET A 143 12.73 16.04 -2.89
CA MET A 143 12.33 16.12 -1.49
C MET A 143 11.30 15.05 -1.15
N ALA A 144 11.40 14.43 0.02
CA ALA A 144 10.49 13.37 0.45
C ALA A 144 9.02 13.81 0.46
N SER A 145 8.75 15.09 0.76
CA SER A 145 7.41 15.70 0.75
C SER A 145 6.87 16.06 -0.64
N GLY A 146 7.58 15.71 -1.72
CA GLY A 146 7.18 16.06 -3.09
C GLY A 146 5.75 15.64 -3.42
N VAL A 147 5.43 14.37 -3.20
CA VAL A 147 4.10 13.81 -3.50
C VAL A 147 2.99 14.52 -2.71
N SER A 148 3.14 14.66 -1.38
CA SER A 148 2.13 15.33 -0.53
C SER A 148 1.96 16.81 -0.88
N ALA A 149 3.04 17.50 -1.26
CA ALA A 149 2.99 18.89 -1.69
C ALA A 149 2.26 19.06 -3.04
N PHE A 150 2.51 18.17 -4.02
CA PHE A 150 1.78 18.19 -5.29
C PHE A 150 0.28 17.95 -5.09
N ILE A 151 -0.08 16.93 -4.29
CA ILE A 151 -1.48 16.62 -3.97
C ILE A 151 -2.15 17.82 -3.28
N SER A 152 -1.53 18.34 -2.23
CA SER A 152 -2.05 19.49 -1.48
C SER A 152 -2.27 20.72 -2.36
N GLY A 153 -1.29 21.03 -3.22
CA GLY A 153 -1.40 22.17 -4.13
C GLY A 153 -2.51 22.03 -5.17
N LYS A 154 -2.78 20.81 -5.64
CA LYS A 154 -3.88 20.54 -6.60
C LYS A 154 -5.25 20.53 -5.95
N LEU A 155 -5.35 20.14 -4.68
CA LEU A 155 -6.62 20.04 -3.94
C LEU A 155 -6.89 21.25 -3.03
N GLY A 156 -5.94 22.15 -2.86
CA GLY A 156 -6.09 23.32 -1.97
C GLY A 156 -6.21 22.93 -0.49
N LEU A 157 -5.53 21.88 -0.04
CA LEU A 157 -5.63 21.39 1.34
C LEU A 157 -4.89 22.33 2.31
N GLY A 158 -5.54 22.77 3.37
CA GLY A 158 -5.03 23.74 4.34
C GLY A 158 -4.72 23.17 5.72
N ASN A 159 -5.11 21.94 6.02
CA ASN A 159 -4.77 21.27 7.26
C ASN A 159 -3.35 20.67 7.19
N GLN A 160 -3.03 19.66 7.99
CA GLN A 160 -1.69 19.07 8.00
C GLN A 160 -1.33 18.43 6.65
N ILE A 161 -0.15 18.82 6.15
CA ILE A 161 0.50 18.19 4.99
C ILE A 161 1.76 17.51 5.51
N SER A 162 1.85 16.20 5.36
CA SER A 162 2.97 15.42 5.89
C SER A 162 3.33 14.25 4.98
N THR A 163 4.57 13.80 5.09
CA THR A 163 5.08 12.60 4.42
C THR A 163 5.81 11.76 5.48
N ASN A 164 5.36 10.53 5.66
CA ASN A 164 6.02 9.54 6.50
C ASN A 164 6.83 8.57 5.66
N SER A 165 7.74 7.85 6.29
CA SER A 165 8.54 6.80 5.69
C SER A 165 8.88 5.74 6.73
N SER A 166 8.30 4.57 6.58
CA SER A 166 8.45 3.39 7.44
C SER A 166 8.63 2.13 6.61
N ALA A 167 9.45 2.24 5.56
CA ALA A 167 9.70 1.17 4.59
C ALA A 167 8.38 0.57 4.06
N CYS A 168 8.21 -0.77 4.17
CA CYS A 168 7.02 -1.44 3.64
C CYS A 168 5.73 -1.15 4.44
N ALA A 169 5.84 -0.61 5.65
CA ALA A 169 4.70 -0.21 6.49
C ALA A 169 4.19 1.21 6.20
N THR A 170 4.88 1.98 5.35
CA THR A 170 4.61 3.40 5.08
C THR A 170 3.14 3.69 4.76
N GLY A 171 2.51 2.91 3.87
CA GLY A 171 1.12 3.14 3.48
C GLY A 171 0.13 2.87 4.62
N ALA A 172 0.34 1.82 5.40
CA ALA A 172 -0.49 1.52 6.56
C ALA A 172 -0.33 2.58 7.66
N GLU A 173 0.91 3.04 7.90
CA GLU A 173 1.19 4.12 8.85
C GLU A 173 0.52 5.43 8.41
N SER A 174 0.56 5.79 7.13
CA SER A 174 -0.13 7.00 6.61
C SER A 174 -1.62 7.00 6.97
N ILE A 175 -2.28 5.84 6.83
CA ILE A 175 -3.70 5.68 7.12
C ILE A 175 -3.95 5.81 8.62
N LEU A 176 -3.12 5.18 9.47
CA LEU A 176 -3.26 5.29 10.92
C LEU A 176 -3.02 6.70 11.45
N LEU A 177 -2.02 7.41 10.93
CA LEU A 177 -1.77 8.81 11.31
C LEU A 177 -2.93 9.73 10.90
N ALA A 178 -3.52 9.50 9.73
CA ALA A 178 -4.70 10.23 9.29
C ALA A 178 -5.93 9.89 10.14
N TYR A 179 -6.12 8.61 10.47
CA TYR A 179 -7.16 8.15 11.38
C TYR A 179 -7.07 8.84 12.74
N GLU A 180 -5.89 8.85 13.36
CA GLU A 180 -5.68 9.47 14.67
C GLU A 180 -6.00 10.98 14.66
N ARG A 181 -5.64 11.66 13.55
CA ARG A 181 -5.88 13.09 13.41
C ARG A 181 -7.37 13.42 13.32
N ILE A 182 -8.16 12.61 12.60
CA ILE A 182 -9.62 12.79 12.52
C ILE A 182 -10.27 12.36 13.84
N LYS A 183 -9.88 11.22 14.39
CA LYS A 183 -10.40 10.69 15.67
C LYS A 183 -10.31 11.72 16.78
N THR A 184 -9.19 12.43 16.85
CA THR A 184 -8.94 13.47 17.87
C THR A 184 -9.52 14.85 17.53
N GLY A 185 -10.27 14.99 16.43
CA GLY A 185 -10.93 16.23 16.02
C GLY A 185 -9.99 17.31 15.48
N GLN A 186 -8.76 16.96 15.05
CA GLN A 186 -7.79 17.90 14.50
C GLN A 186 -7.96 18.12 12.99
N ALA A 187 -8.73 17.28 12.32
CA ALA A 187 -9.14 17.42 10.93
C ALA A 187 -10.52 16.77 10.74
N THR A 188 -11.29 17.28 9.79
CA THR A 188 -12.57 16.67 9.38
C THR A 188 -12.31 15.57 8.35
N ARG A 189 -11.34 15.79 7.43
CA ARG A 189 -10.96 14.88 6.34
C ARG A 189 -9.45 14.80 6.20
N MET A 190 -8.98 13.63 5.84
CA MET A 190 -7.57 13.40 5.50
C MET A 190 -7.46 12.51 4.26
N LEU A 191 -6.70 12.94 3.28
CA LEU A 191 -6.27 12.07 2.20
C LEU A 191 -5.02 11.32 2.67
N ALA A 192 -5.11 10.02 2.80
CA ALA A 192 -4.04 9.16 3.28
C ALA A 192 -3.59 8.17 2.21
N GLY A 193 -2.30 7.98 2.07
CA GLY A 193 -1.77 7.04 1.09
C GLY A 193 -0.27 6.97 1.05
N SER A 194 0.23 6.29 0.04
CA SER A 194 1.67 6.23 -0.24
C SER A 194 1.96 5.94 -1.70
N ALA A 195 3.16 6.32 -2.13
CA ALA A 195 3.64 6.07 -3.48
C ALA A 195 5.07 5.53 -3.48
N SER A 196 5.41 4.80 -4.53
CA SER A 196 6.78 4.37 -4.82
C SER A 196 7.12 4.66 -6.28
N ASP A 197 8.30 5.24 -6.49
CA ASP A 197 8.89 5.33 -7.83
C ASP A 197 9.15 3.96 -8.44
N SER A 198 9.20 3.86 -9.76
CA SER A 198 9.52 2.64 -10.50
C SER A 198 10.90 2.75 -11.16
N GLY A 199 11.58 1.61 -11.28
CA GLY A 199 12.77 1.52 -12.10
C GLY A 199 14.01 0.97 -11.40
N PRO A 200 15.09 0.78 -12.17
CA PRO A 200 16.27 0.04 -11.72
C PRO A 200 16.97 0.68 -10.51
N TYR A 201 16.94 2.00 -10.40
CA TYR A 201 17.64 2.71 -9.33
C TYR A 201 16.93 2.63 -7.98
N ILE A 202 15.65 2.22 -7.98
CA ILE A 202 14.90 1.88 -6.76
C ILE A 202 15.12 0.40 -6.40
N TRP A 203 15.05 -0.48 -7.42
CA TRP A 203 15.00 -1.93 -7.19
C TRP A 203 16.38 -2.58 -7.07
N GLY A 204 17.45 -1.93 -7.58
CA GLY A 204 18.79 -2.50 -7.65
C GLY A 204 19.39 -2.88 -6.28
N GLY A 205 19.10 -2.11 -5.24
CA GLY A 205 19.52 -2.45 -3.88
C GLY A 205 18.94 -3.78 -3.39
N PHE A 206 17.66 -4.05 -3.69
CA PHE A 206 17.00 -5.31 -3.32
C PHE A 206 17.51 -6.50 -4.14
N ASP A 207 17.81 -6.31 -5.42
CA ASP A 207 18.42 -7.34 -6.25
C ASP A 207 19.82 -7.69 -5.73
N ALA A 208 20.64 -6.70 -5.38
CA ALA A 208 21.97 -6.88 -4.78
C ALA A 208 21.91 -7.60 -3.42
N MET A 209 20.87 -7.38 -2.62
CA MET A 209 20.61 -8.11 -1.37
C MET A 209 20.15 -9.55 -1.60
N LYS A 210 19.88 -9.97 -2.84
CA LYS A 210 19.36 -11.29 -3.21
C LYS A 210 18.03 -11.65 -2.54
N VAL A 211 17.18 -10.63 -2.29
CA VAL A 211 15.84 -10.83 -1.74
C VAL A 211 14.75 -10.89 -2.82
N CYS A 212 15.11 -10.56 -4.07
CA CYS A 212 14.25 -10.68 -5.24
C CYS A 212 14.36 -12.06 -5.88
N THR A 213 13.25 -12.55 -6.47
CA THR A 213 13.26 -13.79 -7.24
C THR A 213 13.94 -13.60 -8.60
N PHE A 214 14.64 -14.63 -9.08
CA PHE A 214 15.21 -14.68 -10.43
C PHE A 214 14.75 -15.91 -11.22
N LYS A 215 13.91 -16.75 -10.61
CA LYS A 215 13.53 -18.04 -11.20
C LYS A 215 12.50 -17.93 -12.34
N HIS A 216 11.75 -16.82 -12.39
CA HIS A 216 10.59 -16.68 -13.27
C HIS A 216 10.72 -15.52 -14.28
N ASN A 217 11.96 -15.16 -14.68
CA ASN A 217 12.16 -14.08 -15.66
C ASN A 217 11.48 -14.35 -17.02
N ARG A 218 11.24 -15.62 -17.37
CA ARG A 218 10.56 -16.04 -18.62
C ARG A 218 9.05 -16.18 -18.46
N ASP A 219 8.58 -16.34 -17.22
CA ASP A 219 7.15 -16.49 -16.86
C ASP A 219 6.78 -15.46 -15.78
N PRO A 220 6.80 -14.15 -16.12
CA PRO A 220 6.72 -13.07 -15.13
C PRO A 220 5.49 -13.15 -14.21
N GLU A 221 4.34 -13.56 -14.74
CA GLU A 221 3.09 -13.68 -13.98
C GLU A 221 3.17 -14.73 -12.85
N LYS A 222 4.09 -15.70 -12.97
CA LYS A 222 4.35 -16.73 -11.96
C LYS A 222 5.45 -16.37 -10.97
N GLY A 223 6.03 -15.17 -11.08
CA GLY A 223 7.23 -14.78 -10.32
C GLY A 223 6.97 -14.54 -8.85
N SER A 224 5.86 -13.92 -8.50
CA SER A 224 5.49 -13.66 -7.12
C SER A 224 4.59 -14.79 -6.58
N ARG A 225 5.11 -15.52 -5.58
CA ARG A 225 4.52 -16.78 -5.09
C ARG A 225 4.37 -16.77 -3.55
N PRO A 226 3.57 -15.85 -2.97
CA PRO A 226 3.34 -15.86 -1.53
C PRO A 226 2.77 -17.20 -1.07
N MET A 227 3.23 -17.70 0.07
CA MET A 227 2.80 -18.94 0.72
C MET A 227 3.11 -20.23 -0.06
N SER A 228 3.80 -20.17 -1.21
CA SER A 228 4.20 -21.35 -2.00
C SER A 228 5.45 -22.00 -1.41
N ALA A 229 5.54 -23.35 -1.52
CA ALA A 229 6.76 -24.09 -1.21
C ALA A 229 7.94 -23.74 -2.12
N THR A 230 7.66 -23.21 -3.32
CA THR A 230 8.67 -22.78 -4.30
C THR A 230 8.91 -21.27 -4.29
N ALA A 231 8.40 -20.54 -3.29
CA ALA A 231 8.71 -19.13 -3.06
C ALA A 231 10.23 -18.92 -3.03
N SER A 232 10.72 -17.89 -3.72
CA SER A 232 12.17 -17.69 -3.90
C SER A 232 12.63 -16.24 -3.78
N GLY A 233 11.82 -15.39 -3.19
CA GLY A 233 12.01 -13.96 -3.06
C GLY A 233 10.87 -13.18 -3.67
N PHE A 234 10.76 -11.90 -3.32
CA PHE A 234 9.69 -11.07 -3.85
C PHE A 234 9.98 -10.58 -5.28
N VAL A 235 8.96 -10.21 -6.01
CA VAL A 235 9.07 -9.44 -7.25
C VAL A 235 8.93 -7.97 -6.89
N PRO A 236 9.88 -7.07 -7.28
CA PRO A 236 9.75 -5.65 -6.99
C PRO A 236 8.56 -5.03 -7.74
N GLY A 237 7.97 -4.01 -7.15
CA GLY A 237 6.85 -3.30 -7.74
C GLY A 237 6.87 -1.81 -7.41
N SER A 238 5.92 -1.09 -7.97
CA SER A 238 5.71 0.34 -7.78
C SER A 238 4.24 0.69 -7.91
N GLY A 239 3.89 1.93 -7.62
CA GLY A 239 2.51 2.41 -7.72
C GLY A 239 2.13 3.36 -6.61
N ALA A 240 0.83 3.53 -6.42
CA ALA A 240 0.26 4.30 -5.32
C ALA A 240 -1.14 3.79 -4.96
N GLY A 241 -1.49 3.90 -3.67
CA GLY A 241 -2.84 3.76 -3.16
C GLY A 241 -3.22 4.97 -2.32
N ALA A 242 -4.48 5.37 -2.37
CA ALA A 242 -4.99 6.52 -1.64
C ALA A 242 -6.41 6.27 -1.12
N LEU A 243 -6.68 6.75 0.08
CA LEU A 243 -7.98 6.69 0.74
C LEU A 243 -8.33 8.08 1.27
N VAL A 244 -9.59 8.49 1.10
CA VAL A 244 -10.14 9.64 1.81
C VAL A 244 -10.78 9.12 3.10
N LEU A 245 -10.20 9.49 4.23
CA LEU A 245 -10.75 9.28 5.55
C LEU A 245 -11.53 10.53 5.96
N GLU A 246 -12.67 10.33 6.61
CA GLU A 246 -13.56 11.42 7.01
C GLU A 246 -14.22 11.10 8.34
N SER A 247 -14.54 12.11 9.15
CA SER A 247 -15.38 11.89 10.32
C SER A 247 -16.77 11.41 9.88
N LEU A 248 -17.35 10.45 10.59
CA LEU A 248 -18.67 9.92 10.28
C LEU A 248 -19.72 11.03 10.21
N GLU A 249 -19.65 12.00 11.12
CA GLU A 249 -20.56 13.14 11.15
C GLU A 249 -20.54 13.92 9.84
N SER A 250 -19.34 14.26 9.35
CA SER A 250 -19.17 14.97 8.07
C SER A 250 -19.66 14.15 6.88
N ALA A 251 -19.33 12.86 6.85
CA ALA A 251 -19.75 11.95 5.77
C ALA A 251 -21.27 11.85 5.70
N LEU A 252 -21.96 11.71 6.84
CA LEU A 252 -23.41 11.66 6.91
C LEU A 252 -24.06 13.00 6.54
N ALA A 253 -23.51 14.12 7.02
CA ALA A 253 -24.03 15.46 6.71
C ALA A 253 -24.05 15.77 5.21
N ARG A 254 -23.05 15.32 4.48
CA ARG A 254 -22.98 15.49 3.00
C ARG A 254 -23.52 14.30 2.21
N LYS A 255 -24.06 13.26 2.89
CA LYS A 255 -24.59 12.04 2.28
C LYS A 255 -23.54 11.33 1.40
N ALA A 256 -22.31 11.24 1.91
CA ALA A 256 -21.22 10.57 1.22
C ALA A 256 -21.51 9.07 1.06
N LYS A 257 -20.95 8.47 0.02
CA LYS A 257 -20.73 7.03 -0.02
C LYS A 257 -19.75 6.67 1.07
N ILE A 258 -20.07 5.67 1.86
CA ILE A 258 -19.17 5.13 2.88
C ILE A 258 -18.82 3.70 2.50
N TYR A 259 -17.54 3.42 2.31
CA TYR A 259 -17.05 2.10 1.96
C TYR A 259 -16.87 1.19 3.18
N ALA A 260 -16.25 1.74 4.22
CA ALA A 260 -15.92 1.01 5.46
C ALA A 260 -15.61 2.00 6.59
N GLU A 261 -15.50 1.49 7.80
CA GLU A 261 -15.01 2.19 8.98
C GLU A 261 -13.59 1.75 9.33
N VAL A 262 -12.73 2.68 9.73
CA VAL A 262 -11.45 2.40 10.38
C VAL A 262 -11.71 2.32 11.87
N CYS A 263 -11.74 1.11 12.43
CA CYS A 263 -12.00 0.92 13.87
C CYS A 263 -10.81 1.30 14.74
N GLY A 264 -9.60 1.05 14.23
CA GLY A 264 -8.36 1.30 14.95
C GLY A 264 -7.16 0.60 14.31
N GLY A 265 -6.08 0.61 15.03
CA GLY A 265 -4.86 -0.06 14.61
C GLY A 265 -3.72 0.21 15.58
N HIS A 266 -2.54 -0.30 15.26
CA HIS A 266 -1.35 -0.09 16.05
C HIS A 266 -0.08 -0.06 15.20
N LEU A 267 0.86 0.77 15.65
CA LEU A 267 2.20 0.87 15.12
C LEU A 267 3.20 0.57 16.24
N ASN A 268 4.20 -0.26 15.97
CA ASN A 268 5.31 -0.45 16.87
C ASN A 268 6.61 -0.78 16.13
N SER A 269 7.67 -0.91 16.88
CA SER A 269 8.96 -1.43 16.42
C SER A 269 9.46 -2.48 17.39
N GLY A 270 10.12 -3.51 16.87
CA GLY A 270 10.85 -4.49 17.70
C GLY A 270 12.21 -3.99 18.17
N GLY A 271 12.60 -2.78 17.74
CA GLY A 271 13.86 -2.15 18.12
C GLY A 271 15.10 -2.94 17.68
N GLN A 272 14.93 -3.85 16.70
CA GLN A 272 15.96 -4.76 16.21
C GLN A 272 16.59 -5.58 17.36
N ARG A 273 15.75 -6.05 18.29
CA ARG A 273 16.15 -6.87 19.44
C ARG A 273 15.62 -8.30 19.31
N GLY A 274 16.19 -9.23 20.06
CA GLY A 274 15.83 -10.65 19.99
C GLY A 274 16.12 -11.21 18.59
N LEU A 275 15.10 -11.71 17.90
CA LEU A 275 15.19 -12.20 16.52
C LEU A 275 14.96 -11.09 15.47
N GLY A 276 14.67 -9.85 15.90
CA GLY A 276 14.50 -8.70 15.02
C GLY A 276 15.82 -8.17 14.49
N SER A 277 15.80 -7.65 13.27
CA SER A 277 16.95 -7.04 12.60
C SER A 277 16.48 -5.94 11.63
N MET A 278 17.41 -5.28 10.95
CA MET A 278 17.07 -4.30 9.91
C MET A 278 16.18 -4.91 8.82
N THR A 279 16.29 -6.20 8.52
CA THR A 279 15.61 -6.87 7.39
C THR A 279 14.62 -7.96 7.80
N ALA A 280 14.46 -8.20 9.10
CA ALA A 280 13.52 -9.19 9.62
C ALA A 280 12.82 -8.65 10.86
N PRO A 281 11.47 -8.75 10.95
CA PRO A 281 10.74 -8.28 12.10
C PRO A 281 10.98 -9.17 13.32
N ASN A 282 10.92 -8.58 14.51
CA ASN A 282 10.89 -9.29 15.78
C ASN A 282 9.51 -9.96 15.95
N PRO A 283 9.43 -11.30 16.03
CA PRO A 283 8.14 -12.00 16.14
C PRO A 283 7.27 -11.52 17.31
N VAL A 284 7.89 -11.26 18.46
CA VAL A 284 7.15 -10.75 19.64
C VAL A 284 6.58 -9.37 19.38
N ALA A 285 7.31 -8.49 18.68
CA ALA A 285 6.80 -7.17 18.32
C ALA A 285 5.64 -7.24 17.33
N VAL A 286 5.71 -8.14 16.34
CA VAL A 286 4.61 -8.42 15.40
C VAL A 286 3.36 -8.88 16.15
N GLN A 287 3.48 -9.89 17.02
CA GLN A 287 2.37 -10.40 17.81
C GLN A 287 1.75 -9.31 18.70
N ARG A 288 2.58 -8.49 19.36
CA ARG A 288 2.11 -7.36 20.17
C ARG A 288 1.43 -6.28 19.33
N CYS A 289 1.90 -6.05 18.09
CA CYS A 289 1.27 -5.10 17.16
C CYS A 289 -0.15 -5.54 16.82
N ILE A 290 -0.34 -6.80 16.42
CA ILE A 290 -1.64 -7.38 16.11
C ILE A 290 -2.59 -7.30 17.32
N GLN A 291 -2.15 -7.78 18.47
CA GLN A 291 -2.95 -7.76 19.71
C GLN A 291 -3.32 -6.34 20.15
N ALA A 292 -2.40 -5.37 20.00
CA ALA A 292 -2.68 -3.98 20.34
C ALA A 292 -3.65 -3.33 19.34
N ALA A 293 -3.58 -3.69 18.05
CA ALA A 293 -4.53 -3.23 17.05
C ALA A 293 -5.95 -3.71 17.36
N LEU A 294 -6.12 -4.97 17.74
CA LEU A 294 -7.42 -5.54 18.15
C LEU A 294 -7.97 -4.81 19.37
N ARG A 295 -7.16 -4.63 20.41
CA ARG A 295 -7.59 -3.87 21.61
C ARG A 295 -7.96 -2.43 21.30
N ASN A 296 -7.20 -1.74 20.44
CA ASN A 296 -7.47 -0.37 20.04
C ASN A 296 -8.77 -0.24 19.23
N ALA A 297 -9.07 -1.27 18.45
CA ALA A 297 -10.29 -1.35 17.64
C ALA A 297 -11.51 -1.88 18.44
N GLU A 298 -11.30 -2.38 19.66
CA GLU A 298 -12.33 -3.06 20.48
C GLU A 298 -12.96 -4.26 19.74
N ILE A 299 -12.11 -5.04 19.05
CA ILE A 299 -12.49 -6.23 18.27
C ILE A 299 -11.85 -7.48 18.90
N GLU A 300 -12.65 -8.53 19.06
CA GLU A 300 -12.16 -9.83 19.48
C GLU A 300 -11.59 -10.63 18.31
N ALA A 301 -10.60 -11.48 18.57
CA ALA A 301 -9.90 -12.23 17.53
C ALA A 301 -10.82 -13.07 16.64
N HIS A 302 -11.88 -13.67 17.23
CA HIS A 302 -12.82 -14.53 16.51
C HIS A 302 -13.81 -13.75 15.60
N GLU A 303 -13.83 -12.42 15.68
CA GLU A 303 -14.64 -11.57 14.80
C GLU A 303 -13.95 -11.29 13.46
N ILE A 304 -12.64 -11.60 13.32
CA ILE A 304 -11.90 -11.37 12.07
C ILE A 304 -12.33 -12.39 11.02
N ASP A 305 -12.89 -11.92 9.93
CA ASP A 305 -13.25 -12.75 8.77
C ASP A 305 -12.07 -12.96 7.82
N LEU A 306 -11.24 -11.92 7.64
CA LEU A 306 -10.16 -11.90 6.65
C LEU A 306 -8.91 -11.18 7.17
N ILE A 307 -7.75 -11.76 6.87
CA ILE A 307 -6.43 -11.13 7.04
C ILE A 307 -5.86 -10.81 5.66
N ASN A 308 -5.56 -9.53 5.39
CA ASN A 308 -4.69 -9.17 4.30
C ASN A 308 -3.25 -9.06 4.83
N GLY A 309 -2.47 -10.12 4.57
CA GLY A 309 -1.14 -10.30 5.11
C GLY A 309 -0.06 -9.48 4.41
N HIS A 310 1.10 -9.38 5.05
CA HIS A 310 2.29 -8.80 4.41
C HIS A 310 2.91 -9.78 3.40
N LEU A 311 3.00 -11.05 3.71
CA LEU A 311 3.36 -12.22 2.90
C LEU A 311 4.06 -11.90 1.56
N THR A 312 5.38 -11.97 1.53
CA THR A 312 6.20 -11.38 0.46
C THR A 312 6.79 -12.39 -0.53
N ALA A 313 6.32 -13.63 -0.54
CA ALA A 313 6.90 -14.73 -1.33
C ALA A 313 8.34 -15.07 -0.91
N THR A 314 8.63 -14.96 0.38
CA THR A 314 9.94 -15.25 0.96
C THR A 314 9.86 -16.38 1.98
N SER A 315 11.01 -16.84 2.46
CA SER A 315 11.08 -17.81 3.58
C SER A 315 10.46 -17.30 4.89
N LYS A 316 9.99 -16.05 4.94
CA LYS A 316 9.37 -15.46 6.13
C LYS A 316 7.85 -15.60 6.15
N ASP A 317 7.24 -16.06 5.06
CA ASP A 317 5.79 -16.18 4.99
C ASP A 317 5.24 -17.13 6.07
N ALA A 318 5.89 -18.29 6.31
CA ALA A 318 5.47 -19.20 7.38
C ALA A 318 5.59 -18.56 8.78
N LEU A 319 6.63 -17.77 9.03
CA LEU A 319 6.79 -17.04 10.30
C LEU A 319 5.70 -15.99 10.50
N GLU A 320 5.26 -15.33 9.44
CA GLU A 320 4.14 -14.39 9.52
C GLU A 320 2.84 -15.10 9.92
N ILE A 321 2.54 -16.26 9.31
CA ILE A 321 1.38 -17.09 9.66
C ILE A 321 1.46 -17.54 11.12
N GLU A 322 2.62 -17.99 11.57
CA GLU A 322 2.86 -18.37 12.97
C GLU A 322 2.60 -17.19 13.93
N ASN A 323 3.07 -15.98 13.59
CA ASN A 323 2.82 -14.78 14.39
C ASN A 323 1.34 -14.44 14.49
N TRP A 324 0.59 -14.57 13.39
CA TRP A 324 -0.86 -14.40 13.39
C TRP A 324 -1.54 -15.41 14.30
N LYS A 325 -1.19 -16.70 14.16
CA LYS A 325 -1.73 -17.78 14.98
C LYS A 325 -1.51 -17.54 16.48
N ILE A 326 -0.29 -17.17 16.86
CA ILE A 326 0.06 -16.86 18.25
C ILE A 326 -0.67 -15.61 18.75
N ALA A 327 -0.79 -14.59 17.93
CA ALA A 327 -1.44 -13.33 18.32
C ALA A 327 -2.94 -13.47 18.52
N LEU A 328 -3.62 -14.25 17.67
CA LEU A 328 -5.08 -14.45 17.71
C LEU A 328 -5.49 -15.48 18.74
N GLN A 329 -4.66 -16.49 19.00
CA GLN A 329 -4.95 -17.61 19.93
C GLN A 329 -6.27 -18.36 19.62
N LEU A 330 -6.62 -18.43 18.32
CA LEU A 330 -7.80 -19.16 17.87
C LEU A 330 -7.50 -20.64 17.66
N PRO A 331 -8.51 -21.54 17.80
CA PRO A 331 -8.40 -22.92 17.33
C PRO A 331 -8.00 -23.00 15.85
N ASP A 332 -7.36 -24.09 15.46
CA ASP A 332 -6.88 -24.25 14.07
C ASP A 332 -8.01 -24.16 13.04
N ASP A 333 -9.19 -24.67 13.39
CA ASP A 333 -10.38 -24.67 12.53
C ASP A 333 -11.07 -23.31 12.39
N ASP A 334 -10.77 -22.38 13.30
CA ASP A 334 -11.38 -21.03 13.37
C ASP A 334 -10.44 -19.93 12.87
N PHE A 335 -9.29 -20.29 12.27
CA PHE A 335 -8.39 -19.29 11.70
C PHE A 335 -9.07 -18.58 10.51
N PRO A 336 -9.02 -17.22 10.46
CA PRO A 336 -9.67 -16.45 9.40
C PRO A 336 -9.07 -16.73 8.03
N TYR A 337 -9.78 -16.36 6.96
CA TYR A 337 -9.17 -16.36 5.65
C TYR A 337 -7.94 -15.45 5.63
N ILE A 338 -6.95 -15.80 4.81
CA ILE A 338 -5.74 -14.99 4.63
C ILE A 338 -5.37 -14.90 3.17
N ASN A 339 -5.05 -13.69 2.72
CA ASN A 339 -4.58 -13.47 1.37
C ASN A 339 -3.38 -12.51 1.29
N SER A 340 -2.73 -12.49 0.12
CA SER A 340 -1.66 -11.58 -0.22
C SER A 340 -1.83 -11.04 -1.64
N LEU A 341 -2.03 -9.75 -1.76
CA LEU A 341 -2.11 -9.06 -3.04
C LEU A 341 -0.79 -9.13 -3.82
N LYS A 342 0.34 -9.35 -3.14
CA LYS A 342 1.68 -9.36 -3.75
C LYS A 342 1.87 -10.47 -4.78
N GLY A 343 1.05 -11.53 -4.76
CA GLY A 343 1.00 -12.50 -5.86
C GLY A 343 0.71 -11.85 -7.22
N MET A 344 -0.18 -10.84 -7.22
CA MET A 344 -0.65 -10.17 -8.44
C MET A 344 0.17 -8.93 -8.82
N ILE A 345 0.64 -8.14 -7.84
CA ILE A 345 1.27 -6.83 -8.11
C ILE A 345 2.76 -6.77 -7.78
N GLY A 346 3.32 -7.83 -7.18
CA GLY A 346 4.65 -7.78 -6.60
C GLY A 346 4.66 -6.96 -5.30
N HIS A 347 5.86 -6.70 -4.78
CA HIS A 347 6.06 -5.86 -3.62
C HIS A 347 6.28 -4.41 -4.04
N CYS A 348 5.25 -3.56 -3.91
CA CYS A 348 5.30 -2.14 -4.29
C CYS A 348 6.02 -1.25 -3.25
N ILE A 349 6.90 -1.83 -2.43
CA ILE A 349 7.74 -1.15 -1.44
C ILE A 349 6.89 -0.29 -0.50
N ALA A 350 7.12 1.04 -0.45
CA ALA A 350 6.37 1.95 0.40
C ALA A 350 4.88 2.07 0.01
N ALA A 351 4.55 1.87 -1.27
CA ALA A 351 3.17 1.93 -1.77
C ALA A 351 2.35 0.68 -1.44
N SER A 352 2.99 -0.45 -1.04
CA SER A 352 2.30 -1.73 -0.81
C SER A 352 1.15 -1.58 0.17
N GLY A 353 1.42 -0.99 1.35
CA GLY A 353 0.41 -0.91 2.42
C GLY A 353 -0.85 -0.16 2.01
N SER A 354 -0.74 0.95 1.26
CA SER A 354 -1.91 1.72 0.82
C SER A 354 -2.66 1.05 -0.33
N ILE A 355 -1.97 0.44 -1.31
CA ILE A 355 -2.62 -0.33 -2.39
C ILE A 355 -3.37 -1.53 -1.80
N GLU A 356 -2.76 -2.23 -0.86
CA GLU A 356 -3.37 -3.35 -0.16
C GLU A 356 -4.56 -2.94 0.71
N CYS A 357 -4.52 -1.75 1.33
CA CYS A 357 -5.70 -1.19 2.02
C CYS A 357 -6.84 -0.89 1.05
N VAL A 358 -6.55 -0.34 -0.15
CA VAL A 358 -7.59 -0.15 -1.18
C VAL A 358 -8.23 -1.50 -1.55
N ALA A 359 -7.43 -2.55 -1.78
CA ALA A 359 -7.95 -3.90 -2.04
C ALA A 359 -8.82 -4.42 -0.88
N SER A 360 -8.36 -4.26 0.36
CA SER A 360 -9.09 -4.67 1.58
C SER A 360 -10.45 -3.97 1.71
N ILE A 361 -10.51 -2.68 1.40
CA ILE A 361 -11.77 -1.93 1.43
C ILE A 361 -12.74 -2.37 0.32
N LEU A 362 -12.22 -2.72 -0.86
CA LEU A 362 -13.03 -3.30 -1.93
C LEU A 362 -13.60 -4.67 -1.51
N GLU A 363 -12.80 -5.54 -0.89
CA GLU A 363 -13.26 -6.82 -0.35
C GLU A 363 -14.40 -6.65 0.65
N LEU A 364 -14.25 -5.75 1.62
CA LEU A 364 -15.27 -5.44 2.63
C LEU A 364 -16.55 -4.89 1.98
N SER A 365 -16.42 -3.90 1.10
CA SER A 365 -17.57 -3.18 0.56
C SER A 365 -18.36 -4.02 -0.45
N GLU A 366 -17.67 -4.84 -1.26
CA GLU A 366 -18.29 -5.61 -2.33
C GLU A 366 -18.57 -7.07 -1.93
N GLY A 367 -18.06 -7.54 -0.80
CA GLY A 367 -18.34 -8.88 -0.27
C GLY A 367 -17.66 -10.00 -1.08
N PHE A 368 -16.35 -9.91 -1.27
CA PHE A 368 -15.56 -10.96 -1.88
C PHE A 368 -14.19 -11.10 -1.20
N ILE A 369 -13.53 -12.23 -1.40
CA ILE A 369 -12.14 -12.46 -1.04
C ILE A 369 -11.39 -12.79 -2.34
N PHE A 370 -10.37 -11.99 -2.67
CA PHE A 370 -9.59 -12.25 -3.87
C PHE A 370 -8.71 -13.49 -3.71
N PRO A 371 -8.43 -14.22 -4.81
CA PRO A 371 -7.65 -15.46 -4.75
C PRO A 371 -6.17 -15.19 -4.47
N ASN A 372 -5.53 -16.11 -3.74
CA ASN A 372 -4.08 -16.23 -3.72
C ASN A 372 -3.64 -16.95 -5.00
N ILE A 373 -2.93 -16.27 -5.87
CA ILE A 373 -2.38 -16.88 -7.08
C ILE A 373 -0.96 -17.38 -6.86
N ASN A 374 -0.52 -18.33 -7.68
CA ASN A 374 0.83 -18.90 -7.66
C ASN A 374 1.21 -19.59 -6.34
N CYS A 375 0.24 -20.14 -5.62
CA CYS A 375 0.46 -20.95 -4.40
C CYS A 375 -0.21 -22.33 -4.46
N GLU A 376 -0.30 -22.89 -5.66
CA GLU A 376 -0.81 -24.24 -5.90
C GLU A 376 -0.04 -25.32 -5.15
N ASP A 377 1.20 -25.06 -4.81
CA ASP A 377 2.12 -25.85 -4.01
C ASP A 377 2.32 -25.19 -2.62
N LEU A 378 1.28 -25.14 -1.80
CA LEU A 378 1.34 -24.52 -0.47
C LEU A 378 2.55 -25.02 0.34
N ASN A 379 3.21 -24.09 1.03
CA ASN A 379 4.35 -24.41 1.88
C ASN A 379 3.92 -25.33 3.04
N PRO A 380 4.54 -26.51 3.20
CA PRO A 380 4.22 -27.45 4.28
C PRO A 380 4.30 -26.85 5.68
N ASP A 381 5.21 -25.91 5.93
CA ASP A 381 5.33 -25.23 7.22
C ASP A 381 4.08 -24.37 7.50
N ILE A 382 3.42 -23.83 6.48
CA ILE A 382 2.17 -23.08 6.60
C ILE A 382 0.99 -24.01 6.83
N THR A 383 0.88 -25.10 6.05
CA THR A 383 -0.22 -26.06 6.19
C THR A 383 -0.15 -26.87 7.49
N ALA A 384 1.01 -26.90 8.16
CA ALA A 384 1.15 -27.41 9.52
C ALA A 384 0.61 -26.44 10.60
N LEU A 385 0.44 -25.17 10.29
CA LEU A 385 -0.02 -24.13 11.21
C LEU A 385 -1.52 -23.84 11.07
N ILE A 386 -2.03 -23.79 9.85
CA ILE A 386 -3.42 -23.45 9.50
C ILE A 386 -3.96 -24.39 8.42
N ASP A 387 -5.29 -24.56 8.39
CA ASP A 387 -5.95 -25.32 7.32
C ASP A 387 -5.78 -24.61 5.96
N ALA A 388 -5.49 -25.39 4.92
CA ALA A 388 -5.38 -24.88 3.54
C ALA A 388 -6.65 -24.19 3.04
N LYS A 389 -7.84 -24.49 3.59
CA LYS A 389 -9.11 -23.79 3.28
C LYS A 389 -9.07 -22.31 3.63
N CYS A 390 -8.22 -21.89 4.58
CA CYS A 390 -8.04 -20.49 4.96
C CYS A 390 -7.24 -19.68 3.92
N ILE A 391 -6.65 -20.36 2.91
CA ILE A 391 -5.85 -19.76 1.84
C ILE A 391 -6.60 -19.95 0.50
N PRO A 392 -7.60 -19.10 0.18
CA PRO A 392 -8.39 -19.28 -1.04
C PRO A 392 -7.53 -19.12 -2.29
N GLN A 393 -7.62 -20.07 -3.23
CA GLN A 393 -6.94 -20.02 -4.53
C GLN A 393 -7.91 -19.62 -5.67
N THR A 394 -9.18 -19.46 -5.34
CA THR A 394 -10.21 -18.92 -6.22
C THR A 394 -10.98 -17.84 -5.48
N VAL A 395 -11.60 -16.91 -6.21
CA VAL A 395 -12.42 -15.88 -5.59
C VAL A 395 -13.56 -16.49 -4.76
N ILE A 396 -13.76 -16.00 -3.56
CA ILE A 396 -14.90 -16.36 -2.70
C ILE A 396 -15.85 -15.16 -2.65
N HIS A 397 -17.13 -15.39 -2.88
CA HIS A 397 -18.17 -14.36 -2.73
C HIS A 397 -18.93 -14.61 -1.43
N GLN A 398 -18.66 -13.80 -0.43
CA GLN A 398 -19.35 -13.81 0.86
C GLN A 398 -19.21 -12.46 1.56
N PRO A 399 -20.13 -12.11 2.47
CA PRO A 399 -19.99 -10.94 3.31
C PRO A 399 -18.75 -11.05 4.19
N ILE A 400 -17.99 -9.95 4.28
CA ILE A 400 -16.88 -9.77 5.20
C ILE A 400 -17.26 -8.59 6.09
N ASN A 401 -17.17 -8.75 7.40
CA ASN A 401 -17.53 -7.70 8.36
C ASN A 401 -16.30 -7.05 8.97
N ILE A 402 -15.29 -7.85 9.34
CA ILE A 402 -14.04 -7.39 9.96
C ILE A 402 -12.85 -7.89 9.15
N LEU A 403 -11.97 -6.97 8.79
CA LEU A 403 -10.74 -7.27 8.08
C LEU A 403 -9.54 -6.67 8.82
N ALA A 404 -8.51 -7.50 9.05
CA ALA A 404 -7.23 -7.07 9.59
C ALA A 404 -6.19 -6.95 8.47
N LYS A 405 -5.58 -5.76 8.33
CA LYS A 405 -4.50 -5.50 7.37
C LYS A 405 -3.18 -5.30 8.10
N ALA A 406 -2.16 -6.09 7.76
CA ALA A 406 -0.84 -5.92 8.35
C ALA A 406 0.25 -5.56 7.33
N SER A 407 1.25 -4.84 7.79
CA SER A 407 2.47 -4.51 7.05
C SER A 407 3.68 -4.57 7.99
N PHE A 408 4.71 -5.31 7.59
CA PHE A 408 5.94 -5.48 8.35
C PHE A 408 7.13 -5.00 7.52
N GLY A 409 7.77 -3.92 7.94
CA GLY A 409 8.78 -3.21 7.16
C GLY A 409 10.20 -3.45 7.65
N PHE A 410 11.16 -3.19 6.77
CA PHE A 410 12.55 -3.04 7.15
C PHE A 410 12.69 -1.98 8.26
N GLY A 411 13.68 -2.15 9.15
CA GLY A 411 13.78 -1.36 10.37
C GLY A 411 13.06 -1.99 11.56
N ASP A 412 12.45 -3.19 11.38
CA ASP A 412 11.64 -3.88 12.40
C ASP A 412 10.40 -3.06 12.78
N ILE A 413 9.76 -2.44 11.77
CA ILE A 413 8.57 -1.59 11.92
C ILE A 413 7.33 -2.38 11.54
N ASN A 414 6.33 -2.36 12.41
CA ASN A 414 5.11 -3.15 12.28
C ASN A 414 3.87 -2.24 12.34
N ALA A 415 2.93 -2.49 11.44
CA ALA A 415 1.63 -1.82 11.38
C ALA A 415 0.51 -2.86 11.23
N CYS A 416 -0.57 -2.68 11.98
CA CYS A 416 -1.79 -3.46 11.83
C CYS A 416 -2.99 -2.53 11.95
N ILE A 417 -3.92 -2.61 10.97
CA ILE A 417 -5.14 -1.80 10.89
C ILE A 417 -6.34 -2.74 10.90
N ILE A 418 -7.40 -2.35 11.62
CA ILE A 418 -8.67 -3.07 11.64
C ILE A 418 -9.72 -2.24 10.93
N PHE A 419 -10.29 -2.82 9.89
CA PHE A 419 -11.40 -2.26 9.12
C PHE A 419 -12.70 -3.01 9.40
N LYS A 420 -13.80 -2.30 9.38
CA LYS A 420 -15.13 -2.86 9.57
C LYS A 420 -16.07 -2.41 8.43
N LYS A 421 -16.91 -3.34 8.00
CA LYS A 421 -17.98 -3.01 7.05
C LYS A 421 -18.91 -1.97 7.67
N TYR A 422 -19.16 -0.90 6.93
CA TYR A 422 -20.14 0.09 7.36
C TYR A 422 -21.56 -0.42 7.03
N LEU A 423 -22.40 -0.46 8.03
CA LEU A 423 -23.83 -0.79 7.86
C LEU A 423 -24.62 0.52 7.95
N HIS A 424 -25.36 0.85 6.90
CA HIS A 424 -26.28 1.98 6.93
C HIS A 424 -27.41 1.67 7.93
N GLU A 425 -27.54 2.50 8.96
CA GLU A 425 -28.65 2.45 9.93
C GLU A 425 -29.96 2.94 9.26
#